data_4225f719fff0397cbfb96b79428c50e5
#
_entry.id   4225f719fff0397cbfb96b79428c50e5
#
_cell.length_a   1.000
_cell.length_b   1.000
_cell.length_c   1.000
_cell.angle_alpha   90.00
_cell.angle_beta   90.00
_cell.angle_gamma   90.00
#
_symmetry.space_group_name_H-M   'P 1'
#
loop_
_entity.id
_entity.type
_entity.pdbx_description
1 polymer ?
#
loop_
_entity_poly.entity_id
_entity_poly.type
_entity_poly.pdbx_seq_one_letter_code
_entity_poly.pdbx_strand_id
1 'polypeptide(L)'
;MAATAIVGVALSSCSMIPDSGPSRRTVEAEATVALNENSGGSILHYVLVDLNRFVLPYITDPGPGSLLRTFGAGHGPAPEIKVGIGDTVQVTLFEAQAGGLFIPVDAGSRPGNFVSIPSQTIDSKGYITVPYAGQIRALGRGTPAIQQEIVDKLKDRAIEPQAVVALVAQTSTQVTVVGDVNNPGRIAINPAGDRVLDAISRAGGIRNPGYEEFVTLQRNGLKGTVYFLNLVKDPHENIYVKPDDTLYVYQYQRAFMAFGATGASGQFKFLQENVTLSDAVGKAGGLLDSRAEPGQVFVYRIEKRSTLEKMGADLSNFANGQDDAPTIFRVNFRDPSGFFAARRFPMRDNDIIYVDNADQVEITKFLNMITTVTSATSTVASDAASTKGSVLYLEDRCAKLSGVPTCPTR
;
A
#
# COMPACT_ATOMS: atom_id res chain seq x y z
N MET A 1 -36.67 9.64 -52.88
CA MET A 1 -36.16 10.68 -51.95
C MET A 1 -36.22 10.27 -50.49
N ALA A 2 -37.09 9.35 -50.03
CA ALA A 2 -37.17 8.90 -48.63
C ALA A 2 -35.98 7.99 -48.18
N ALA A 3 -35.38 7.20 -49.08
CA ALA A 3 -34.28 6.29 -48.75
C ALA A 3 -32.95 7.02 -48.50
N THR A 4 -32.71 8.18 -49.13
CA THR A 4 -31.48 8.98 -48.99
C THR A 4 -31.45 9.77 -47.64
N ALA A 5 -32.61 10.10 -47.09
CA ALA A 5 -32.71 10.81 -45.80
C ALA A 5 -32.42 9.89 -44.60
N ILE A 6 -32.74 8.58 -44.70
CA ILE A 6 -32.49 7.60 -43.63
C ILE A 6 -31.00 7.30 -43.49
N VAL A 7 -30.22 7.29 -44.58
CA VAL A 7 -28.76 7.08 -44.55
C VAL A 7 -28.01 8.27 -43.92
N GLY A 8 -28.53 9.50 -44.11
CA GLY A 8 -27.95 10.71 -43.54
C GLY A 8 -28.09 10.82 -42.02
N VAL A 9 -29.15 10.29 -41.43
CA VAL A 9 -29.38 10.28 -39.97
C VAL A 9 -28.57 9.19 -39.25
N ALA A 10 -28.27 8.08 -39.97
CA ALA A 10 -27.49 6.97 -39.40
C ALA A 10 -26.00 7.30 -39.20
N LEU A 11 -25.45 8.28 -39.95
CA LEU A 11 -24.03 8.67 -39.83
C LEU A 11 -23.72 9.62 -38.64
N SER A 12 -24.73 10.25 -38.06
CA SER A 12 -24.54 11.13 -36.88
C SER A 12 -24.75 10.45 -35.51
N SER A 13 -25.08 9.15 -35.48
CA SER A 13 -25.45 8.43 -34.25
C SER A 13 -24.36 7.49 -33.69
N CYS A 14 -23.09 7.61 -34.12
CA CYS A 14 -21.99 6.78 -33.62
C CYS A 14 -21.68 6.99 -32.12
N SER A 15 -22.20 8.05 -31.49
CA SER A 15 -22.04 8.31 -30.05
C SER A 15 -23.08 7.61 -29.16
N MET A 16 -24.07 6.92 -29.73
CA MET A 16 -25.14 6.23 -28.96
C MET A 16 -24.92 4.72 -28.80
N ILE A 17 -23.80 4.19 -29.28
CA ILE A 17 -23.49 2.76 -29.12
C ILE A 17 -22.97 2.52 -27.71
N PRO A 18 -23.53 1.57 -26.93
CA PRO A 18 -23.03 1.25 -25.60
C PRO A 18 -21.57 0.84 -25.64
N ASP A 19 -20.71 1.59 -24.95
CA ASP A 19 -19.29 1.29 -24.77
C ASP A 19 -19.00 1.07 -23.27
N SER A 20 -17.97 0.28 -22.98
CA SER A 20 -17.60 -0.05 -21.59
C SER A 20 -16.63 0.95 -20.96
N GLY A 21 -16.28 2.03 -21.67
CA GLY A 21 -15.35 3.07 -21.21
C GLY A 21 -14.97 4.07 -22.28
N PRO A 22 -14.00 4.97 -22.03
CA PRO A 22 -13.59 5.98 -22.99
C PRO A 22 -12.92 5.36 -24.21
N SER A 23 -13.33 5.81 -25.40
CA SER A 23 -12.72 5.36 -26.65
C SER A 23 -11.29 5.91 -26.80
N ARG A 24 -10.45 5.21 -27.59
CA ARG A 24 -9.12 5.69 -27.96
C ARG A 24 -9.12 7.15 -28.43
N ARG A 25 -10.07 7.53 -29.27
CA ARG A 25 -10.17 8.88 -29.84
C ARG A 25 -10.40 9.92 -28.75
N THR A 26 -11.21 9.60 -27.75
CA THR A 26 -11.47 10.45 -26.59
C THR A 26 -10.21 10.62 -25.74
N VAL A 27 -9.51 9.52 -25.43
CA VAL A 27 -8.26 9.55 -24.66
C VAL A 27 -7.18 10.36 -25.36
N GLU A 28 -7.01 10.21 -26.70
CA GLU A 28 -6.02 10.96 -27.48
C GLU A 28 -6.39 12.45 -27.63
N ALA A 29 -7.67 12.76 -27.86
CA ALA A 29 -8.12 14.13 -28.10
C ALA A 29 -8.11 14.99 -26.82
N GLU A 30 -8.46 14.42 -25.68
CA GLU A 30 -8.58 15.15 -24.42
C GLU A 30 -7.24 15.25 -23.65
N ALA A 31 -6.22 14.45 -23.99
CA ALA A 31 -4.90 14.51 -23.38
C ALA A 31 -4.16 15.84 -23.60
N THR A 32 -4.53 16.60 -24.65
CA THR A 32 -3.85 17.84 -25.05
C THR A 32 -4.74 19.09 -25.03
N VAL A 33 -5.99 18.98 -24.61
CA VAL A 33 -6.95 20.08 -24.64
C VAL A 33 -6.91 20.86 -23.32
N ALA A 34 -6.58 22.16 -23.40
CA ALA A 34 -6.83 23.10 -22.31
C ALA A 34 -8.35 23.26 -22.16
N LEU A 35 -8.91 22.90 -21.01
CA LEU A 35 -10.33 23.02 -20.74
C LEU A 35 -10.71 24.48 -20.57
N ASN A 36 -11.59 24.95 -21.43
CA ASN A 36 -12.44 26.11 -21.13
C ASN A 36 -13.63 25.60 -20.30
N GLU A 37 -13.93 26.26 -19.18
CA GLU A 37 -15.03 25.91 -18.25
C GLU A 37 -16.42 25.78 -18.92
N ASN A 38 -16.56 26.24 -20.17
CA ASN A 38 -17.80 26.24 -20.94
C ASN A 38 -17.90 25.19 -22.04
N SER A 39 -16.88 24.38 -22.25
CA SER A 39 -16.95 23.25 -23.19
C SER A 39 -17.12 21.95 -22.38
N GLY A 40 -18.14 21.16 -22.67
CA GLY A 40 -18.44 19.88 -22.00
C GLY A 40 -17.34 18.81 -22.16
N GLY A 41 -16.07 19.19 -22.00
CA GLY A 41 -14.90 18.35 -22.04
C GLY A 41 -14.54 17.74 -20.68
N SER A 42 -13.43 17.03 -20.63
CA SER A 42 -12.95 16.29 -19.46
C SER A 42 -12.84 17.20 -18.21
N ILE A 43 -13.30 16.71 -17.07
CA ILE A 43 -13.26 17.40 -15.77
C ILE A 43 -11.82 17.48 -15.21
N LEU A 44 -10.91 16.63 -15.71
CA LEU A 44 -9.54 16.50 -15.22
C LEU A 44 -8.53 16.59 -16.39
N HIS A 45 -7.51 17.42 -16.22
CA HIS A 45 -6.34 17.38 -17.09
C HIS A 45 -5.52 16.13 -16.80
N TYR A 46 -5.03 15.46 -17.82
CA TYR A 46 -4.15 14.30 -17.68
C TYR A 46 -3.05 14.30 -18.76
N VAL A 47 -1.97 13.60 -18.43
CA VAL A 47 -0.84 13.38 -19.33
C VAL A 47 -0.96 12.02 -19.98
N LEU A 48 -0.89 11.92 -21.32
CA LEU A 48 -0.79 10.68 -22.04
C LEU A 48 0.68 10.37 -22.34
N VAL A 49 1.15 9.20 -21.90
CA VAL A 49 2.52 8.75 -22.07
C VAL A 49 2.56 7.41 -22.79
N ASP A 50 3.20 7.37 -23.94
CA ASP A 50 3.48 6.10 -24.63
C ASP A 50 4.60 5.34 -23.93
N LEU A 51 4.33 4.10 -23.50
CA LEU A 51 5.31 3.28 -22.84
C LEU A 51 6.37 2.80 -23.83
N ASN A 52 7.59 3.30 -23.67
CA ASN A 52 8.72 2.98 -24.49
C ASN A 52 10.02 2.87 -23.67
N ARG A 53 11.13 2.51 -24.33
CA ARG A 53 12.45 2.35 -23.66
C ARG A 53 12.98 3.61 -22.96
N PHE A 54 12.53 4.81 -23.38
CA PHE A 54 13.01 6.08 -22.82
C PHE A 54 12.27 6.45 -21.54
N VAL A 55 10.99 6.05 -21.42
CA VAL A 55 10.12 6.35 -20.27
C VAL A 55 10.33 5.32 -19.14
N LEU A 56 10.51 4.05 -19.47
CA LEU A 56 10.66 2.95 -18.52
C LEU A 56 11.65 3.19 -17.35
N PRO A 57 12.84 3.79 -17.56
CA PRO A 57 13.80 4.02 -16.47
C PRO A 57 13.28 4.96 -15.37
N TYR A 58 12.31 5.81 -15.68
CA TYR A 58 11.72 6.76 -14.73
C TYR A 58 10.49 6.19 -14.01
N ILE A 59 9.93 5.09 -14.52
CA ILE A 59 8.78 4.41 -13.90
C ILE A 59 9.31 3.45 -12.84
N THR A 60 9.50 3.97 -11.64
CA THR A 60 9.87 3.16 -10.49
C THR A 60 8.71 3.14 -9.50
N ASP A 61 8.52 2.03 -8.81
CA ASP A 61 7.68 2.03 -7.62
C ASP A 61 8.46 2.74 -6.51
N PRO A 62 8.07 3.94 -6.05
CA PRO A 62 8.78 4.65 -5.00
C PRO A 62 8.75 3.86 -3.68
N GLY A 63 7.96 2.81 -3.60
CA GLY A 63 7.69 2.07 -2.38
C GLY A 63 7.07 2.95 -1.29
N PRO A 64 6.50 2.37 -0.26
CA PRO A 64 6.03 3.13 0.88
C PRO A 64 7.24 3.56 1.72
N GLY A 65 7.49 4.83 1.79
CA GLY A 65 8.35 5.49 2.76
C GLY A 65 9.74 4.87 3.02
N SER A 66 10.41 5.42 4.03
CA SER A 66 11.71 4.94 4.49
C SER A 66 11.90 5.39 5.94
N LEU A 67 12.28 4.48 6.82
CA LEU A 67 12.63 4.80 8.20
C LEU A 67 13.94 5.58 8.24
N LEU A 68 14.90 5.19 7.39
CA LEU A 68 16.18 5.87 7.25
C LEU A 68 16.00 7.34 6.89
N ARG A 69 15.13 7.64 5.93
CA ARG A 69 14.86 9.01 5.49
C ARG A 69 14.18 9.84 6.58
N THR A 70 13.27 9.21 7.34
CA THR A 70 12.48 9.90 8.37
C THR A 70 13.28 10.14 9.65
N PHE A 71 14.10 9.16 10.09
CA PHE A 71 14.74 9.17 11.40
C PHE A 71 16.28 9.30 11.35
N GLY A 72 16.85 9.33 10.15
CA GLY A 72 18.29 9.39 9.94
C GLY A 72 18.99 8.03 9.97
N ALA A 73 20.29 8.02 9.76
CA ALA A 73 21.10 6.83 9.55
C ALA A 73 21.09 5.88 10.75
N GLY A 74 20.68 4.65 10.52
CA GLY A 74 20.76 3.55 11.49
C GLY A 74 22.16 2.96 11.67
N HIS A 75 23.22 3.65 11.25
CA HIS A 75 24.60 3.17 11.26
C HIS A 75 25.45 3.63 12.45
N GLY A 76 24.85 4.30 13.43
CA GLY A 76 25.55 4.65 14.66
C GLY A 76 25.76 3.42 15.57
N PRO A 77 26.55 3.56 16.65
CA PRO A 77 26.61 2.58 17.72
C PRO A 77 25.21 2.40 18.34
N ALA A 78 24.99 1.23 18.95
CA ALA A 78 23.76 0.99 19.68
C ALA A 78 23.55 2.10 20.73
N PRO A 79 22.31 2.61 20.92
CA PRO A 79 22.04 3.61 21.92
C PRO A 79 22.36 3.05 23.31
N GLU A 80 23.10 3.81 24.11
CA GLU A 80 23.38 3.44 25.49
C GLU A 80 22.08 3.41 26.30
N ILE A 81 21.79 2.27 26.92
CA ILE A 81 20.64 2.11 27.80
C ILE A 81 20.93 2.71 29.15
N LYS A 82 20.23 3.78 29.47
CA LYS A 82 20.29 4.47 30.77
C LYS A 82 19.15 4.00 31.64
N VAL A 83 19.44 3.88 32.94
CA VAL A 83 18.48 3.47 33.95
C VAL A 83 17.43 4.58 34.15
N GLY A 84 16.16 4.22 34.27
CA GLY A 84 15.06 5.14 34.42
C GLY A 84 14.20 4.89 35.67
N ILE A 85 13.20 5.76 35.85
CA ILE A 85 12.21 5.62 36.96
C ILE A 85 11.41 4.32 36.74
N GLY A 86 11.24 3.56 37.83
CA GLY A 86 10.50 2.29 37.77
C GLY A 86 11.36 1.08 37.41
N ASP A 87 12.61 1.25 36.94
CA ASP A 87 13.54 0.14 36.75
C ASP A 87 13.94 -0.45 38.10
N THR A 88 14.18 -1.76 38.14
CA THR A 88 14.61 -2.45 39.36
C THR A 88 16.07 -2.85 39.24
N VAL A 89 16.87 -2.43 40.20
CA VAL A 89 18.29 -2.75 40.26
C VAL A 89 18.62 -3.55 41.53
N GLN A 90 19.62 -4.39 41.41
CA GLN A 90 20.22 -5.10 42.54
C GLN A 90 21.65 -4.67 42.68
N VAL A 91 22.04 -4.29 43.92
CA VAL A 91 23.41 -3.89 44.25
C VAL A 91 24.05 -4.99 45.08
N THR A 92 25.24 -5.42 44.67
CA THR A 92 26.10 -6.35 45.41
C THR A 92 27.38 -5.61 45.78
N LEU A 93 27.70 -5.58 47.06
CA LEU A 93 28.90 -4.95 47.59
C LEU A 93 29.91 -6.01 48.00
N PHE A 94 31.15 -5.77 47.64
CA PHE A 94 32.30 -6.62 47.96
C PHE A 94 33.28 -5.82 48.79
N GLU A 95 33.93 -6.49 49.76
CA GLU A 95 35.06 -5.96 50.54
C GLU A 95 36.27 -6.89 50.38
N ALA A 96 37.49 -6.33 50.35
CA ALA A 96 38.69 -7.09 50.13
C ALA A 96 39.02 -8.03 51.31
N GLN A 97 38.60 -7.67 52.52
CA GLN A 97 38.88 -8.45 53.73
C GLN A 97 37.68 -8.53 54.63
N ALA A 98 37.64 -9.60 55.49
CA ALA A 98 36.68 -9.70 56.59
C ALA A 98 37.03 -8.71 57.70
N GLY A 99 36.01 -8.24 58.44
CA GLY A 99 36.16 -7.21 59.48
C GLY A 99 35.91 -5.81 58.97
N GLY A 100 35.43 -5.66 57.74
CA GLY A 100 34.96 -4.40 57.18
C GLY A 100 33.54 -4.02 57.59
N LEU A 101 32.95 -3.06 56.89
CA LEU A 101 31.64 -2.50 57.19
C LEU A 101 30.48 -3.48 56.98
N PHE A 102 30.58 -4.36 55.98
CA PHE A 102 29.51 -5.27 55.56
C PHE A 102 29.79 -6.73 55.94
N ILE A 103 31.05 -7.09 56.25
CA ILE A 103 31.47 -8.47 56.44
C ILE A 103 32.10 -8.58 57.85
N PRO A 104 31.41 -9.22 58.84
CA PRO A 104 31.93 -9.41 60.17
C PRO A 104 33.22 -10.25 60.21
N VAL A 105 34.10 -10.01 61.20
CA VAL A 105 35.35 -10.79 61.42
C VAL A 105 35.05 -12.27 61.56
N ASP A 106 33.92 -12.62 62.21
CA ASP A 106 33.49 -14.02 62.48
C ASP A 106 32.70 -14.66 61.34
N ALA A 107 32.76 -14.12 60.14
CA ALA A 107 31.98 -14.62 59.00
C ALA A 107 32.37 -16.05 58.57
N GLY A 108 33.40 -16.64 59.16
CA GLY A 108 33.84 -18.01 58.91
C GLY A 108 34.26 -18.23 57.45
N SER A 109 34.42 -19.46 57.03
CA SER A 109 34.77 -19.85 55.67
C SER A 109 33.54 -19.77 54.71
N ARG A 110 32.85 -18.62 54.65
CA ARG A 110 31.86 -18.39 53.61
C ARG A 110 32.57 -18.09 52.30
N PRO A 111 32.17 -18.75 51.19
CA PRO A 111 32.76 -18.43 49.88
C PRO A 111 32.33 -17.01 49.46
N GLY A 112 33.28 -16.05 49.47
CA GLY A 112 33.14 -14.71 48.97
C GLY A 112 32.81 -13.65 50.04
N ASN A 113 33.56 -12.55 49.98
CA ASN A 113 33.36 -11.39 50.83
C ASN A 113 32.39 -10.41 50.19
N PHE A 114 31.08 -10.76 50.12
CA PHE A 114 30.08 -9.90 49.54
C PHE A 114 28.75 -9.89 50.29
N VAL A 115 28.01 -8.79 50.15
CA VAL A 115 26.64 -8.63 50.59
C VAL A 115 25.78 -8.19 49.44
N SER A 116 24.70 -8.91 49.17
CA SER A 116 23.69 -8.54 48.17
C SER A 116 22.58 -7.76 48.86
N ILE A 117 22.36 -6.55 48.42
CA ILE A 117 21.26 -5.70 48.90
C ILE A 117 19.99 -6.16 48.21
N PRO A 118 18.83 -6.21 48.87
CA PRO A 118 17.55 -6.51 48.22
C PRO A 118 17.32 -5.63 46.98
N SER A 119 16.72 -6.20 45.97
CA SER A 119 16.37 -5.46 44.73
C SER A 119 15.52 -4.24 45.05
N GLN A 120 15.85 -3.10 44.48
CA GLN A 120 15.17 -1.83 44.68
C GLN A 120 14.67 -1.25 43.38
N THR A 121 13.48 -0.72 43.38
CA THR A 121 12.93 0.05 42.26
C THR A 121 13.38 1.50 42.38
N ILE A 122 13.85 2.09 41.30
CA ILE A 122 14.21 3.49 41.21
C ILE A 122 12.97 4.35 41.48
N ASP A 123 13.07 5.21 42.45
CA ASP A 123 11.96 6.03 42.91
C ASP A 123 11.59 7.16 41.92
N SER A 124 10.50 7.85 42.18
CA SER A 124 10.00 8.96 41.34
C SER A 124 10.97 10.15 41.24
N LYS A 125 11.95 10.25 42.12
CA LYS A 125 13.01 11.28 42.12
C LYS A 125 14.27 10.79 41.42
N GLY A 126 14.32 9.49 41.02
CA GLY A 126 15.44 8.88 40.31
C GLY A 126 16.56 8.36 41.20
N TYR A 127 16.28 8.02 42.48
CA TYR A 127 17.28 7.56 43.43
C TYR A 127 17.05 6.09 43.83
N ILE A 128 18.14 5.47 44.26
CA ILE A 128 18.18 4.22 45.05
C ILE A 128 18.86 4.50 46.37
N THR A 129 18.61 3.67 47.38
CA THR A 129 19.24 3.80 48.71
C THR A 129 20.20 2.64 48.94
N VAL A 130 21.45 2.97 49.21
CA VAL A 130 22.49 1.99 49.53
C VAL A 130 22.89 2.20 50.98
N PRO A 131 22.85 1.16 51.86
CA PRO A 131 23.28 1.26 53.24
C PRO A 131 24.67 1.89 53.33
N TYR A 132 24.85 2.80 54.27
CA TYR A 132 26.07 3.57 54.54
C TYR A 132 26.53 4.54 53.45
N ALA A 133 26.13 4.36 52.17
CA ALA A 133 26.38 5.30 51.08
C ALA A 133 25.24 6.32 50.88
N GLY A 134 24.05 6.03 51.50
CA GLY A 134 22.89 6.92 51.41
C GLY A 134 22.18 6.85 50.04
N GLN A 135 21.60 7.97 49.63
CA GLN A 135 20.92 8.09 48.35
C GLN A 135 21.93 8.23 47.21
N ILE A 136 21.74 7.41 46.18
CA ILE A 136 22.53 7.38 44.96
C ILE A 136 21.63 7.73 43.75
N ARG A 137 22.01 8.71 42.99
CA ARG A 137 21.25 9.11 41.80
C ARG A 137 21.45 8.08 40.66
N ALA A 138 20.39 7.37 40.30
CA ALA A 138 20.42 6.36 39.24
C ALA A 138 19.87 6.88 37.91
N LEU A 139 18.86 7.76 37.94
CA LEU A 139 18.14 8.26 36.75
C LEU A 139 19.09 8.85 35.69
N GLY A 140 18.95 8.35 34.46
CA GLY A 140 19.67 8.85 33.30
C GLY A 140 21.15 8.43 33.22
N ARG A 141 21.56 7.47 34.06
CA ARG A 141 22.95 7.00 34.16
C ARG A 141 23.08 5.53 33.76
N GLY A 142 24.23 5.15 33.24
CA GLY A 142 24.58 3.75 33.03
C GLY A 142 24.99 3.08 34.37
N THR A 143 24.86 1.75 34.46
CA THR A 143 25.23 0.98 35.66
C THR A 143 26.67 1.19 36.09
N PRO A 144 27.69 1.36 35.22
CA PRO A 144 29.07 1.63 35.65
C PRO A 144 29.20 2.96 36.41
N ALA A 145 28.51 4.01 36.01
CA ALA A 145 28.57 5.30 36.68
C ALA A 145 27.89 5.27 38.05
N ILE A 146 26.85 4.44 38.22
CA ILE A 146 26.20 4.21 39.51
C ILE A 146 27.14 3.42 40.44
N GLN A 147 27.80 2.37 39.91
CA GLN A 147 28.80 1.58 40.64
C GLN A 147 29.93 2.46 41.19
N GLN A 148 30.48 3.33 40.34
CA GLN A 148 31.56 4.23 40.77
C GLN A 148 31.14 5.19 41.86
N GLU A 149 29.94 5.79 41.79
CA GLU A 149 29.43 6.67 42.89
C GLU A 149 29.25 5.93 44.20
N ILE A 150 28.78 4.66 44.17
CA ILE A 150 28.65 3.83 45.36
C ILE A 150 30.03 3.60 45.98
N VAL A 151 31.02 3.20 45.17
CA VAL A 151 32.40 2.99 45.66
C VAL A 151 32.99 4.28 46.25
N ASP A 152 32.84 5.42 45.57
CA ASP A 152 33.36 6.70 46.03
C ASP A 152 32.77 7.13 47.38
N LYS A 153 31.49 6.83 47.65
CA LYS A 153 30.85 7.13 48.94
C LYS A 153 31.19 6.15 50.05
N LEU A 154 31.66 4.95 49.72
CA LEU A 154 32.01 3.90 50.66
C LEU A 154 33.51 3.81 50.96
N LYS A 155 34.41 4.40 50.16
CA LYS A 155 35.87 4.27 50.23
C LYS A 155 36.47 4.63 51.58
N ASP A 156 35.85 5.57 52.31
CA ASP A 156 36.33 6.02 53.62
C ASP A 156 35.71 5.23 54.80
N ARG A 157 34.85 4.26 54.52
CA ARG A 157 34.08 3.50 55.54
C ARG A 157 34.22 1.98 55.37
N ALA A 158 34.47 1.48 54.17
CA ALA A 158 34.59 0.06 53.86
C ALA A 158 36.03 -0.25 53.40
N ILE A 159 36.46 -1.50 53.54
CA ILE A 159 37.82 -1.93 53.18
C ILE A 159 37.83 -2.25 51.68
N GLU A 160 38.45 -1.38 50.87
CA GLU A 160 38.56 -1.51 49.42
C GLU A 160 37.25 -1.94 48.76
N PRO A 161 36.19 -1.14 48.89
CA PRO A 161 34.87 -1.53 48.45
C PRO A 161 34.79 -1.64 46.94
N GLN A 162 34.10 -2.65 46.44
CA GLN A 162 33.67 -2.79 45.07
C GLN A 162 32.16 -2.94 45.01
N ALA A 163 31.53 -2.38 43.97
CA ALA A 163 30.11 -2.47 43.80
C ALA A 163 29.76 -3.03 42.41
N VAL A 164 28.83 -3.96 42.36
CA VAL A 164 28.23 -4.43 41.13
C VAL A 164 26.75 -4.08 41.13
N VAL A 165 26.29 -3.36 40.11
CA VAL A 165 24.89 -2.99 39.94
C VAL A 165 24.34 -3.77 38.77
N ALA A 166 23.40 -4.68 39.04
CA ALA A 166 22.69 -5.45 38.03
C ALA A 166 21.30 -4.87 37.80
N LEU A 167 20.88 -4.72 36.56
CA LEU A 167 19.54 -4.34 36.20
C LEU A 167 18.66 -5.60 36.14
N VAL A 168 17.73 -5.73 37.09
CA VAL A 168 16.88 -6.92 37.27
C VAL A 168 15.61 -6.83 36.44
N ALA A 169 14.99 -5.64 36.39
CA ALA A 169 13.82 -5.41 35.57
C ALA A 169 13.89 -4.03 34.87
N GLN A 170 13.55 -3.99 33.62
CA GLN A 170 13.52 -2.79 32.77
C GLN A 170 12.08 -2.42 32.49
N THR A 171 11.61 -1.32 33.02
CA THR A 171 10.28 -0.76 32.78
C THR A 171 10.34 0.59 32.07
N SER A 172 11.46 1.29 32.21
CA SER A 172 11.67 2.63 31.65
C SER A 172 12.17 2.58 30.17
N THR A 173 12.80 1.48 29.76
CA THR A 173 13.44 1.35 28.45
C THR A 173 12.75 0.27 27.62
N GLN A 174 11.51 0.56 27.24
CA GLN A 174 10.68 -0.36 26.47
C GLN A 174 10.28 0.25 25.14
N VAL A 175 10.09 -0.62 24.14
CA VAL A 175 9.43 -0.32 22.86
C VAL A 175 8.05 -0.98 22.86
N THR A 176 7.04 -0.29 22.37
CA THR A 176 5.70 -0.84 22.20
C THR A 176 5.56 -1.41 20.80
N VAL A 177 5.23 -2.70 20.68
CA VAL A 177 4.97 -3.36 19.40
C VAL A 177 3.50 -3.76 19.36
N VAL A 178 2.75 -3.26 18.37
CA VAL A 178 1.30 -3.49 18.24
C VAL A 178 0.92 -3.79 16.79
N GLY A 179 -0.28 -4.32 16.61
CA GLY A 179 -0.83 -4.65 15.29
C GLY A 179 -0.64 -6.13 14.92
N ASP A 180 -0.31 -6.40 13.68
CA ASP A 180 -0.27 -7.75 13.09
C ASP A 180 1.01 -8.54 13.43
N VAL A 181 1.33 -8.60 14.72
CA VAL A 181 2.37 -9.46 15.29
C VAL A 181 1.75 -10.55 16.17
N ASN A 182 2.46 -11.65 16.39
CA ASN A 182 1.91 -12.77 17.16
C ASN A 182 1.68 -12.43 18.64
N ASN A 183 2.59 -11.67 19.26
CA ASN A 183 2.53 -11.29 20.69
C ASN A 183 2.71 -9.77 20.84
N PRO A 184 1.66 -8.98 20.59
CA PRO A 184 1.73 -7.53 20.77
C PRO A 184 1.95 -7.17 22.24
N GLY A 185 2.76 -6.15 22.49
CA GLY A 185 3.03 -5.72 23.86
C GLY A 185 4.19 -4.74 23.99
N ARG A 186 4.56 -4.45 25.24
CA ARG A 186 5.75 -3.68 25.57
C ARG A 186 6.94 -4.60 25.77
N ILE A 187 8.02 -4.32 25.08
CA ILE A 187 9.22 -5.16 25.04
C ILE A 187 10.39 -4.34 25.57
N ALA A 188 11.08 -4.84 26.61
CA ALA A 188 12.29 -4.22 27.10
C ALA A 188 13.40 -4.29 26.03
N ILE A 189 14.06 -3.18 25.77
CA ILE A 189 15.13 -3.09 24.77
C ILE A 189 16.37 -3.79 25.34
N ASN A 190 17.02 -4.61 24.52
CA ASN A 190 18.27 -5.26 24.91
C ASN A 190 19.37 -4.23 25.18
N PRO A 191 20.18 -4.36 26.23
CA PRO A 191 21.32 -3.49 26.49
C PRO A 191 22.35 -3.40 25.33
N ALA A 192 22.45 -4.42 24.50
CA ALA A 192 23.25 -4.39 23.27
C ALA A 192 22.61 -3.59 22.13
N GLY A 193 21.38 -3.11 22.32
CA GLY A 193 20.57 -2.45 21.31
C GLY A 193 19.71 -3.44 20.52
N ASP A 194 18.43 -3.11 20.35
CA ASP A 194 17.54 -3.81 19.43
C ASP A 194 17.27 -2.92 18.21
N ARG A 195 17.15 -3.53 17.06
CA ARG A 195 16.68 -2.90 15.84
C ARG A 195 15.20 -3.19 15.63
N VAL A 196 14.59 -2.55 14.65
CA VAL A 196 13.15 -2.74 14.33
C VAL A 196 12.79 -4.21 14.12
N LEU A 197 13.59 -4.95 13.35
CA LEU A 197 13.36 -6.39 13.14
C LEU A 197 13.53 -7.22 14.42
N ASP A 198 14.47 -6.86 15.29
CA ASP A 198 14.67 -7.56 16.56
C ASP A 198 13.45 -7.38 17.47
N ALA A 199 12.92 -6.17 17.56
CA ALA A 199 11.72 -5.88 18.31
C ALA A 199 10.49 -6.64 17.78
N ILE A 200 10.30 -6.68 16.44
CA ILE A 200 9.24 -7.46 15.81
C ILE A 200 9.42 -8.97 16.07
N SER A 201 10.66 -9.48 15.97
CA SER A 201 10.97 -10.87 16.25
C SER A 201 10.63 -11.27 17.69
N ARG A 202 10.96 -10.39 18.66
CA ARG A 202 10.63 -10.60 20.09
C ARG A 202 9.13 -10.49 20.38
N ALA A 203 8.39 -9.78 19.53
CA ALA A 203 6.92 -9.81 19.49
C ALA A 203 6.35 -11.08 18.82
N GLY A 204 7.18 -12.09 18.57
CA GLY A 204 6.78 -13.35 17.94
C GLY A 204 6.72 -13.32 16.42
N GLY A 205 7.25 -12.27 15.78
CA GLY A 205 7.24 -12.08 14.34
C GLY A 205 5.90 -11.57 13.79
N ILE A 206 5.86 -11.33 12.48
CA ILE A 206 4.66 -10.90 11.76
C ILE A 206 3.66 -12.07 11.64
N ARG A 207 2.37 -11.73 11.53
CA ARG A 207 1.28 -12.71 11.43
C ARG A 207 0.95 -13.08 9.99
N ASN A 208 1.01 -12.12 9.08
CA ASN A 208 0.65 -12.28 7.67
C ASN A 208 1.91 -12.35 6.79
N PRO A 209 1.77 -12.69 5.50
CA PRO A 209 2.89 -12.70 4.57
C PRO A 209 3.57 -11.34 4.46
N GLY A 210 4.90 -11.31 4.51
CA GLY A 210 5.68 -10.08 4.55
C GLY A 210 5.50 -9.13 3.34
N TYR A 211 4.98 -9.62 2.21
CA TYR A 211 4.66 -8.80 1.04
C TYR A 211 3.33 -8.02 1.18
N GLU A 212 2.60 -8.19 2.26
CA GLU A 212 1.39 -7.43 2.60
C GLU A 212 1.58 -6.55 3.83
N GLU A 213 2.73 -6.68 4.53
CA GLU A 213 2.97 -6.02 5.81
C GLU A 213 3.76 -4.73 5.68
N PHE A 214 3.30 -3.76 6.45
CA PHE A 214 3.94 -2.46 6.60
C PHE A 214 4.28 -2.21 8.06
N VAL A 215 5.38 -1.53 8.30
CA VAL A 215 5.85 -1.17 9.62
C VAL A 215 5.93 0.34 9.73
N THR A 216 5.17 0.91 10.66
CA THR A 216 5.25 2.31 11.03
C THR A 216 5.97 2.45 12.36
N LEU A 217 7.07 3.17 12.37
CA LEU A 217 7.74 3.61 13.58
C LEU A 217 7.26 5.02 13.94
N GLN A 218 6.81 5.17 15.19
CA GLN A 218 6.50 6.47 15.76
C GLN A 218 7.49 6.78 16.87
N ARG A 219 8.16 7.93 16.76
CA ARG A 219 9.19 8.43 17.69
C ARG A 219 9.07 9.94 17.83
N ASN A 220 8.90 10.45 19.06
CA ASN A 220 8.84 11.90 19.35
C ASN A 220 7.86 12.67 18.44
N GLY A 221 6.68 12.10 18.17
CA GLY A 221 5.67 12.72 17.30
C GLY A 221 5.90 12.56 15.80
N LEU A 222 7.07 12.11 15.36
CA LEU A 222 7.35 11.79 13.96
C LEU A 222 6.88 10.37 13.64
N LYS A 223 6.41 10.16 12.40
CA LYS A 223 6.00 8.85 11.90
C LYS A 223 6.76 8.55 10.61
N GLY A 224 7.36 7.37 10.55
CA GLY A 224 7.96 6.83 9.33
C GLY A 224 7.37 5.46 9.06
N THR A 225 6.97 5.20 7.83
CA THR A 225 6.43 3.90 7.40
C THR A 225 7.37 3.28 6.39
N VAL A 226 7.57 1.97 6.49
CA VAL A 226 8.38 1.20 5.55
C VAL A 226 7.67 -0.12 5.25
N TYR A 227 7.90 -0.64 4.06
CA TYR A 227 7.45 -1.97 3.69
C TYR A 227 8.30 -3.03 4.41
N PHE A 228 7.67 -4.05 5.00
CA PHE A 228 8.37 -5.05 5.82
C PHE A 228 9.52 -5.71 5.06
N LEU A 229 9.31 -6.08 3.78
CA LEU A 229 10.37 -6.70 3.00
C LEU A 229 11.56 -5.76 2.72
N ASN A 230 11.36 -4.45 2.73
CA ASN A 230 12.47 -3.50 2.63
C ASN A 230 13.34 -3.50 3.89
N LEU A 231 12.73 -3.67 5.08
CA LEU A 231 13.50 -3.87 6.32
C LEU A 231 14.39 -5.12 6.26
N VAL A 232 13.90 -6.18 5.60
CA VAL A 232 14.64 -7.44 5.46
C VAL A 232 15.74 -7.35 4.41
N LYS A 233 15.47 -6.65 3.29
CA LYS A 233 16.39 -6.58 2.14
C LYS A 233 17.44 -5.49 2.28
N ASP A 234 17.09 -4.36 2.88
CA ASP A 234 18.00 -3.23 3.07
C ASP A 234 18.32 -3.05 4.56
N PRO A 235 19.55 -3.46 5.00
CA PRO A 235 19.97 -3.30 6.38
C PRO A 235 19.97 -1.84 6.89
N HIS A 236 20.00 -0.85 5.98
CA HIS A 236 19.98 0.56 6.36
C HIS A 236 18.60 1.01 6.87
N GLU A 237 17.54 0.38 6.39
CA GLU A 237 16.17 0.62 6.87
C GLU A 237 15.91 0.03 8.26
N ASN A 238 16.67 -1.01 8.66
CA ASN A 238 16.56 -1.66 9.96
C ASN A 238 17.30 -0.87 11.05
N ILE A 239 16.73 0.28 11.42
CA ILE A 239 17.31 1.22 12.39
C ILE A 239 17.12 0.74 13.84
N TYR A 240 17.93 1.30 14.77
CA TYR A 240 17.77 1.03 16.20
C TYR A 240 16.48 1.62 16.77
N VAL A 241 15.77 0.82 17.56
CA VAL A 241 14.66 1.31 18.39
C VAL A 241 15.20 2.05 19.62
N LYS A 242 14.41 2.98 20.11
CA LYS A 242 14.70 3.77 21.31
C LYS A 242 13.57 3.60 22.32
N PRO A 243 13.82 3.93 23.61
CA PRO A 243 12.76 3.97 24.62
C PRO A 243 11.58 4.82 24.14
N ASP A 244 10.37 4.36 24.47
CA ASP A 244 9.09 4.98 24.12
C ASP A 244 8.73 4.99 22.61
N ASP A 245 9.51 4.32 21.78
CA ASP A 245 9.11 4.06 20.39
C ASP A 245 7.86 3.20 20.34
N THR A 246 7.01 3.46 19.37
CA THR A 246 5.90 2.59 19.02
C THR A 246 6.08 2.05 17.62
N LEU A 247 6.10 0.73 17.49
CA LEU A 247 6.09 0.00 16.23
C LEU A 247 4.65 -0.49 15.98
N TYR A 248 4.06 -0.03 14.90
CA TYR A 248 2.75 -0.48 14.44
C TYR A 248 2.94 -1.29 13.16
N VAL A 249 2.69 -2.59 13.25
CA VAL A 249 2.72 -3.53 12.11
C VAL A 249 1.30 -3.73 11.64
N TYR A 250 1.05 -3.57 10.35
CA TYR A 250 -0.30 -3.70 9.81
C TYR A 250 -0.28 -4.23 8.39
N GLN A 251 -1.30 -5.02 8.07
CA GLN A 251 -1.55 -5.51 6.73
C GLN A 251 -2.18 -4.42 5.87
N TYR A 252 -1.62 -4.20 4.70
CA TYR A 252 -2.22 -3.38 3.65
C TYR A 252 -2.18 -4.12 2.33
N GLN A 253 -3.33 -4.60 1.90
CA GLN A 253 -3.44 -5.38 0.69
C GLN A 253 -3.56 -4.49 -0.54
N ARG A 254 -2.46 -4.33 -1.27
CA ARG A 254 -2.43 -3.61 -2.54
C ARG A 254 -3.29 -4.31 -3.58
N ALA A 255 -3.96 -3.53 -4.42
CA ALA A 255 -4.81 -4.03 -5.48
C ALA A 255 -4.75 -3.12 -6.71
N PHE A 256 -5.06 -3.68 -7.88
CA PHE A 256 -5.31 -2.93 -9.10
C PHE A 256 -6.71 -3.29 -9.63
N MET A 257 -7.23 -2.46 -10.51
CA MET A 257 -8.49 -2.70 -11.19
C MET A 257 -8.24 -2.97 -12.67
N ALA A 258 -9.05 -3.83 -13.28
CA ALA A 258 -9.03 -4.07 -14.72
C ALA A 258 -10.44 -3.96 -15.29
N PHE A 259 -10.56 -3.26 -16.42
CA PHE A 259 -11.81 -3.01 -17.12
C PHE A 259 -11.63 -3.11 -18.63
N GLY A 260 -12.76 -3.11 -19.38
CA GLY A 260 -12.77 -3.13 -20.82
C GLY A 260 -12.70 -4.56 -21.40
N ALA A 261 -11.93 -4.73 -22.46
CA ALA A 261 -11.82 -5.99 -23.19
C ALA A 261 -10.81 -6.97 -22.56
N THR A 262 -10.84 -7.12 -21.24
CA THR A 262 -10.11 -8.14 -20.47
C THR A 262 -10.96 -9.38 -20.26
N GLY A 263 -10.31 -10.52 -20.00
CA GLY A 263 -11.00 -11.78 -19.71
C GLY A 263 -11.89 -11.72 -18.47
N ALA A 264 -11.46 -10.94 -17.45
CA ALA A 264 -12.24 -10.67 -16.25
C ALA A 264 -12.05 -9.21 -15.83
N SER A 265 -13.17 -8.51 -15.58
CA SER A 265 -13.17 -7.14 -15.05
C SER A 265 -13.41 -7.16 -13.54
N GLY A 266 -12.71 -6.28 -12.80
CA GLY A 266 -12.84 -6.18 -11.34
C GLY A 266 -11.57 -5.73 -10.65
N GLN A 267 -11.55 -5.92 -9.33
CA GLN A 267 -10.40 -5.62 -8.49
C GLN A 267 -9.57 -6.89 -8.26
N PHE A 268 -8.26 -6.77 -8.44
CA PHE A 268 -7.30 -7.86 -8.31
C PHE A 268 -6.24 -7.52 -7.26
N LYS A 269 -6.13 -8.35 -6.25
CA LYS A 269 -5.15 -8.18 -5.18
C LYS A 269 -3.75 -8.55 -5.63
N PHE A 270 -2.72 -7.87 -5.12
CA PHE A 270 -1.35 -8.29 -5.29
C PHE A 270 -1.10 -9.53 -4.43
N LEU A 271 -0.63 -10.62 -5.04
CA LEU A 271 -0.27 -11.86 -4.34
C LEU A 271 1.26 -12.06 -4.26
N GLN A 272 2.00 -11.03 -4.64
CA GLN A 272 3.46 -11.01 -4.63
C GLN A 272 3.95 -9.57 -4.47
N GLU A 273 5.21 -9.41 -4.10
CA GLU A 273 5.82 -8.10 -3.85
C GLU A 273 5.77 -7.19 -5.06
N ASN A 274 6.23 -7.68 -6.20
CA ASN A 274 6.32 -6.93 -7.45
C ASN A 274 5.38 -7.54 -8.48
N VAL A 275 4.35 -6.80 -8.84
CA VAL A 275 3.42 -7.14 -9.91
C VAL A 275 3.73 -6.25 -11.10
N THR A 276 4.00 -6.84 -12.25
CA THR A 276 4.21 -6.10 -13.50
C THR A 276 2.90 -5.95 -14.27
N LEU A 277 2.87 -5.06 -15.25
CA LEU A 277 1.70 -4.92 -16.12
C LEU A 277 1.37 -6.23 -16.87
N SER A 278 2.40 -6.99 -17.27
CA SER A 278 2.19 -8.32 -17.87
C SER A 278 1.49 -9.28 -16.91
N ASP A 279 1.92 -9.30 -15.64
CA ASP A 279 1.29 -10.13 -14.61
C ASP A 279 -0.15 -9.70 -14.35
N ALA A 280 -0.38 -8.38 -14.32
CA ALA A 280 -1.69 -7.81 -14.06
C ALA A 280 -2.69 -8.12 -15.21
N VAL A 281 -2.26 -7.96 -16.45
CA VAL A 281 -3.06 -8.35 -17.61
C VAL A 281 -3.34 -9.85 -17.60
N GLY A 282 -2.33 -10.68 -17.31
CA GLY A 282 -2.51 -12.13 -17.17
C GLY A 282 -3.51 -12.51 -16.07
N LYS A 283 -3.46 -11.85 -14.90
CA LYS A 283 -4.43 -12.02 -13.80
C LYS A 283 -5.85 -11.62 -14.18
N ALA A 284 -6.00 -10.59 -14.99
CA ALA A 284 -7.29 -10.15 -15.53
C ALA A 284 -7.80 -11.07 -16.66
N GLY A 285 -7.20 -12.24 -16.87
CA GLY A 285 -7.61 -13.22 -17.88
C GLY A 285 -7.12 -12.92 -19.29
N GLY A 286 -6.12 -12.06 -19.44
CA GLY A 286 -5.55 -11.66 -20.72
C GLY A 286 -6.40 -10.66 -21.51
N LEU A 287 -5.99 -10.39 -22.73
CA LEU A 287 -6.74 -9.61 -23.71
C LEU A 287 -7.69 -10.55 -24.46
N LEU A 288 -8.95 -10.17 -24.60
CA LEU A 288 -9.93 -10.96 -25.32
C LEU A 288 -9.75 -10.81 -26.84
N ASP A 289 -9.28 -11.86 -27.52
CA ASP A 289 -9.06 -11.88 -28.98
C ASP A 289 -10.27 -11.44 -29.80
N SER A 290 -11.48 -11.69 -29.29
CA SER A 290 -12.73 -11.36 -29.99
C SER A 290 -13.09 -9.88 -29.96
N ARG A 291 -12.52 -9.09 -29.05
CA ARG A 291 -12.95 -7.69 -28.86
C ARG A 291 -11.86 -6.72 -28.41
N ALA A 292 -10.72 -7.19 -27.92
CA ALA A 292 -9.66 -6.31 -27.45
C ALA A 292 -8.94 -5.61 -28.61
N GLU A 293 -8.55 -4.36 -28.38
CA GLU A 293 -7.57 -3.66 -29.20
C GLU A 293 -6.19 -3.74 -28.52
N PRO A 294 -5.32 -4.70 -28.90
CA PRO A 294 -4.05 -4.89 -28.20
C PRO A 294 -3.10 -3.70 -28.30
N GLY A 295 -3.29 -2.82 -29.28
CA GLY A 295 -2.54 -1.58 -29.40
C GLY A 295 -2.93 -0.50 -28.41
N GLN A 296 -4.03 -0.69 -27.67
CA GLN A 296 -4.65 0.32 -26.82
C GLN A 296 -4.95 -0.25 -25.43
N VAL A 297 -3.88 -0.58 -24.70
CA VAL A 297 -3.94 -0.93 -23.29
C VAL A 297 -3.48 0.26 -22.48
N PHE A 298 -4.35 0.78 -21.64
CA PHE A 298 -4.14 1.98 -20.85
C PHE A 298 -3.97 1.63 -19.38
N VAL A 299 -3.02 2.31 -18.70
CA VAL A 299 -2.86 2.26 -17.25
C VAL A 299 -3.07 3.67 -16.71
N TYR A 300 -4.12 3.86 -15.94
CA TYR A 300 -4.46 5.11 -15.27
C TYR A 300 -3.79 5.13 -13.92
N ARG A 301 -3.05 6.19 -13.64
CA ARG A 301 -2.26 6.37 -12.41
C ARG A 301 -2.12 7.86 -12.07
N ILE A 302 -1.93 8.16 -10.82
CA ILE A 302 -1.47 9.49 -10.41
C ILE A 302 0.06 9.42 -10.28
N GLU A 303 0.76 10.28 -11.05
CA GLU A 303 2.22 10.29 -11.09
C GLU A 303 2.77 11.62 -10.53
N LYS A 304 3.99 11.57 -10.00
CA LYS A 304 4.67 12.77 -9.52
C LYS A 304 5.06 13.70 -10.68
N ARG A 305 4.80 15.00 -10.53
CA ARG A 305 5.21 16.03 -11.49
C ARG A 305 6.69 15.92 -11.86
N SER A 306 7.56 15.77 -10.86
CA SER A 306 9.00 15.64 -11.07
C SER A 306 9.41 14.41 -11.90
N THR A 307 8.60 13.35 -11.87
CA THR A 307 8.81 12.13 -12.69
C THR A 307 8.41 12.42 -14.14
N LEU A 308 7.26 13.06 -14.35
CA LEU A 308 6.77 13.41 -15.68
C LEU A 308 7.68 14.42 -16.39
N GLU A 309 8.21 15.42 -15.68
CA GLU A 309 9.20 16.36 -16.19
C GLU A 309 10.48 15.64 -16.66
N LYS A 310 10.97 14.66 -15.92
CA LYS A 310 12.11 13.82 -16.35
C LYS A 310 11.80 12.98 -17.59
N MET A 311 10.55 12.60 -17.80
CA MET A 311 10.09 11.90 -19.01
C MET A 311 9.92 12.85 -20.20
N GLY A 312 10.00 14.17 -19.99
CA GLY A 312 9.83 15.19 -21.03
C GLY A 312 8.38 15.55 -21.31
N ALA A 313 7.46 15.29 -20.37
CA ALA A 313 6.05 15.64 -20.54
C ALA A 313 5.85 17.16 -20.45
N ASP A 314 4.99 17.71 -21.32
CA ASP A 314 4.54 19.10 -21.23
C ASP A 314 3.47 19.23 -20.13
N LEU A 315 3.80 19.95 -19.07
CA LEU A 315 2.95 20.18 -17.91
C LEU A 315 2.44 21.63 -17.82
N SER A 316 2.48 22.37 -18.90
CA SER A 316 2.06 23.78 -18.97
C SER A 316 0.59 23.99 -18.57
N ASN A 317 -0.25 22.98 -18.79
CA ASN A 317 -1.69 23.00 -18.48
C ASN A 317 -2.01 22.65 -17.02
N PHE A 318 -1.00 22.26 -16.22
CA PHE A 318 -1.20 21.93 -14.80
C PHE A 318 -0.86 23.12 -13.92
N ALA A 319 -1.68 23.36 -12.89
CA ALA A 319 -1.48 24.46 -11.97
C ALA A 319 -0.07 24.42 -11.32
N ASN A 320 0.55 25.59 -11.19
CA ASN A 320 1.83 25.71 -10.49
C ASN A 320 1.66 25.31 -9.02
N GLY A 321 2.50 24.35 -8.56
CA GLY A 321 2.44 23.81 -7.19
C GLY A 321 1.63 22.52 -7.05
N GLN A 322 1.05 21.99 -8.12
CA GLN A 322 0.44 20.66 -8.11
C GLN A 322 1.55 19.59 -8.25
N ASP A 323 1.82 18.86 -7.17
CA ASP A 323 2.89 17.84 -7.14
C ASP A 323 2.51 16.54 -7.83
N ASP A 324 1.22 16.26 -7.92
CA ASP A 324 0.66 15.02 -8.47
C ASP A 324 -0.17 15.32 -9.73
N ALA A 325 0.01 14.53 -10.79
CA ALA A 325 -0.73 14.69 -12.04
C ALA A 325 -1.36 13.37 -12.49
N PRO A 326 -2.66 13.37 -12.85
CA PRO A 326 -3.30 12.25 -13.49
C PRO A 326 -2.54 11.88 -14.77
N THR A 327 -2.21 10.62 -14.93
CA THR A 327 -1.39 10.13 -16.04
C THR A 327 -1.97 8.84 -16.60
N ILE A 328 -2.01 8.75 -17.90
CA ILE A 328 -2.40 7.54 -18.64
C ILE A 328 -1.17 7.02 -19.38
N PHE A 329 -0.74 5.82 -19.04
CA PHE A 329 0.30 5.11 -19.80
C PHE A 329 -0.35 4.23 -20.84
N ARG A 330 0.02 4.41 -22.11
CA ARG A 330 -0.45 3.58 -23.20
C ARG A 330 0.59 2.53 -23.56
N VAL A 331 0.18 1.29 -23.68
CA VAL A 331 1.02 0.15 -24.04
C VAL A 331 0.48 -0.53 -25.28
N ASN A 332 1.34 -0.75 -26.26
CA ASN A 332 0.99 -1.43 -27.51
C ASN A 332 1.47 -2.89 -27.47
N PHE A 333 0.55 -3.82 -27.23
CA PHE A 333 0.83 -5.25 -27.26
C PHE A 333 0.79 -5.85 -28.69
N ARG A 334 0.45 -5.08 -29.71
CA ARG A 334 0.67 -5.53 -31.12
C ARG A 334 2.15 -5.51 -31.49
N ASP A 335 2.92 -4.63 -30.84
CA ASP A 335 4.37 -4.59 -30.99
C ASP A 335 5.02 -5.57 -30.00
N PRO A 336 5.88 -6.50 -30.46
CA PRO A 336 6.63 -7.38 -29.58
C PRO A 336 7.41 -6.64 -28.46
N SER A 337 7.88 -5.42 -28.73
CA SER A 337 8.55 -4.58 -27.72
C SER A 337 7.61 -4.18 -26.57
N GLY A 338 6.32 -4.09 -26.81
CA GLY A 338 5.30 -3.78 -25.82
C GLY A 338 5.21 -4.85 -24.71
N PHE A 339 5.38 -6.13 -25.05
CA PHE A 339 5.43 -7.20 -24.05
C PHE A 339 6.64 -7.07 -23.13
N PHE A 340 7.82 -6.74 -23.67
CA PHE A 340 9.02 -6.50 -22.86
C PHE A 340 8.85 -5.25 -21.98
N ALA A 341 8.24 -4.20 -22.53
CA ALA A 341 7.94 -2.99 -21.75
C ALA A 341 6.95 -3.27 -20.63
N ALA A 342 5.87 -3.99 -20.90
CA ALA A 342 4.87 -4.38 -19.89
C ALA A 342 5.47 -5.25 -18.77
N ARG A 343 6.44 -6.13 -19.09
CA ARG A 343 7.16 -6.92 -18.09
C ARG A 343 8.05 -6.07 -17.18
N ARG A 344 8.47 -4.90 -17.62
CA ARG A 344 9.31 -3.97 -16.84
C ARG A 344 8.52 -2.85 -16.18
N PHE A 345 7.26 -2.70 -16.52
CA PHE A 345 6.37 -1.69 -15.93
C PHE A 345 5.83 -2.20 -14.59
N PRO A 346 6.22 -1.63 -13.44
CA PRO A 346 5.71 -2.03 -12.14
C PRO A 346 4.30 -1.47 -11.94
N MET A 347 3.37 -2.35 -11.59
CA MET A 347 2.04 -1.94 -11.13
C MET A 347 2.13 -1.36 -9.73
N ARG A 348 1.34 -0.33 -9.46
CA ARG A 348 1.19 0.27 -8.15
C ARG A 348 -0.21 0.03 -7.59
N ASP A 349 -0.35 0.27 -6.31
CA ASP A 349 -1.65 0.22 -5.67
C ASP A 349 -2.62 1.23 -6.27
N ASN A 350 -3.87 0.81 -6.46
CA ASN A 350 -4.95 1.58 -7.08
C ASN A 350 -4.75 1.93 -8.57
N ASP A 351 -3.80 1.30 -9.27
CA ASP A 351 -3.74 1.41 -10.73
C ASP A 351 -5.01 0.85 -11.38
N ILE A 352 -5.43 1.48 -12.47
CA ILE A 352 -6.55 1.00 -13.26
C ILE A 352 -6.03 0.63 -14.66
N ILE A 353 -6.21 -0.63 -15.05
CA ILE A 353 -5.97 -1.10 -16.41
C ILE A 353 -7.29 -0.99 -17.17
N TYR A 354 -7.25 -0.36 -18.32
CA TYR A 354 -8.35 -0.33 -19.26
C TYR A 354 -7.88 -0.82 -20.61
N VAL A 355 -8.56 -1.85 -21.14
CA VAL A 355 -8.31 -2.39 -22.48
C VAL A 355 -9.43 -1.94 -23.38
N ASP A 356 -9.07 -1.19 -24.43
CA ASP A 356 -10.05 -0.67 -25.39
C ASP A 356 -10.63 -1.79 -26.26
N ASN A 357 -11.82 -1.56 -26.78
CA ASN A 357 -12.45 -2.45 -27.75
C ASN A 357 -11.91 -2.14 -29.16
N ALA A 358 -11.74 -3.17 -29.97
CA ALA A 358 -11.38 -2.99 -31.37
C ALA A 358 -12.51 -2.30 -32.15
N ASP A 359 -12.16 -1.39 -33.06
CA ASP A 359 -13.12 -0.67 -33.94
C ASP A 359 -14.12 -1.61 -34.63
N GLN A 360 -13.67 -2.83 -35.01
CA GLN A 360 -14.54 -3.85 -35.63
C GLN A 360 -15.68 -4.31 -34.73
N VAL A 361 -15.49 -4.31 -33.41
CA VAL A 361 -16.52 -4.69 -32.44
C VAL A 361 -17.61 -3.64 -32.41
N GLU A 362 -17.27 -2.37 -32.50
CA GLU A 362 -18.23 -1.27 -32.56
C GLU A 362 -19.06 -1.32 -33.85
N ILE A 363 -18.38 -1.58 -34.98
CA ILE A 363 -19.05 -1.82 -36.28
C ILE A 363 -19.98 -3.02 -36.18
N THR A 364 -19.55 -4.12 -35.59
CA THR A 364 -20.37 -5.33 -35.40
C THR A 364 -21.57 -5.07 -34.51
N LYS A 365 -21.41 -4.35 -33.39
CA LYS A 365 -22.53 -3.92 -32.54
C LYS A 365 -23.53 -3.05 -33.29
N PHE A 366 -23.02 -2.09 -34.10
CA PHE A 366 -23.85 -1.25 -34.95
C PHE A 366 -24.64 -2.06 -36.00
N LEU A 367 -23.98 -2.98 -36.68
CA LEU A 367 -24.61 -3.86 -37.67
C LEU A 367 -25.67 -4.76 -37.00
N ASN A 368 -25.37 -5.33 -35.84
CA ASN A 368 -26.33 -6.14 -35.08
C ASN A 368 -27.54 -5.32 -34.62
N MET A 369 -27.33 -4.07 -34.23
CA MET A 369 -28.43 -3.17 -33.87
C MET A 369 -29.33 -2.90 -35.11
N ILE A 370 -28.74 -2.61 -36.28
CA ILE A 370 -29.48 -2.40 -37.50
C ILE A 370 -30.23 -3.66 -37.88
N THR A 371 -29.60 -4.84 -37.84
CA THR A 371 -30.25 -6.10 -38.17
C THR A 371 -31.40 -6.44 -37.23
N THR A 372 -31.23 -6.15 -35.93
CA THR A 372 -32.29 -6.33 -34.94
C THR A 372 -33.49 -5.41 -35.22
N VAL A 373 -33.24 -4.14 -35.53
CA VAL A 373 -34.30 -3.18 -35.88
C VAL A 373 -34.99 -3.59 -37.16
N THR A 374 -34.20 -4.02 -38.18
CA THR A 374 -34.74 -4.44 -39.49
C THR A 374 -35.56 -5.75 -39.38
N SER A 375 -35.10 -6.70 -38.56
CA SER A 375 -35.83 -7.93 -38.29
C SER A 375 -37.15 -7.65 -37.51
N ALA A 376 -37.12 -6.76 -36.51
CA ALA A 376 -38.31 -6.36 -35.80
C ALA A 376 -39.38 -5.71 -36.73
N THR A 377 -38.93 -4.84 -37.65
CA THR A 377 -39.84 -4.22 -38.61
C THR A 377 -40.37 -5.22 -39.64
N SER A 378 -39.57 -6.20 -40.07
CA SER A 378 -40.02 -7.26 -40.97
C SER A 378 -41.01 -8.22 -40.31
N THR A 379 -40.83 -8.52 -39.02
CA THR A 379 -41.76 -9.34 -38.23
C THR A 379 -43.09 -8.63 -38.09
N VAL A 380 -43.10 -7.36 -37.75
CA VAL A 380 -44.32 -6.55 -37.67
C VAL A 380 -45.05 -6.47 -39.02
N ALA A 381 -44.30 -6.32 -40.11
CA ALA A 381 -44.87 -6.31 -41.48
C ALA A 381 -45.46 -7.68 -41.85
N SER A 382 -44.80 -8.78 -41.51
CA SER A 382 -45.32 -10.14 -41.77
C SER A 382 -46.53 -10.47 -40.92
N ASP A 383 -46.54 -10.05 -39.66
CA ASP A 383 -47.70 -10.22 -38.75
C ASP A 383 -48.91 -9.40 -39.22
N ALA A 384 -48.68 -8.18 -39.70
CA ALA A 384 -49.74 -7.35 -40.28
C ALA A 384 -50.30 -7.97 -41.57
N ALA A 385 -49.44 -8.56 -42.43
CA ALA A 385 -49.86 -9.25 -43.63
C ALA A 385 -50.64 -10.54 -43.31
N SER A 386 -50.20 -11.32 -42.31
CA SER A 386 -50.87 -12.53 -41.88
C SER A 386 -52.23 -12.24 -41.23
N THR A 387 -52.31 -11.16 -40.44
CA THR A 387 -53.58 -10.70 -39.84
C THR A 387 -54.56 -10.26 -40.92
N LYS A 388 -54.10 -9.51 -41.94
CA LYS A 388 -54.93 -9.11 -43.06
C LYS A 388 -55.43 -10.30 -43.87
N GLY A 389 -54.57 -11.31 -44.10
CA GLY A 389 -54.97 -12.58 -44.75
C GLY A 389 -56.00 -13.35 -43.93
N SER A 390 -55.87 -13.39 -42.62
CA SER A 390 -56.82 -14.05 -41.73
C SER A 390 -58.16 -13.34 -41.69
N VAL A 391 -58.21 -12.00 -41.75
CA VAL A 391 -59.44 -11.21 -41.79
C VAL A 391 -60.16 -11.46 -43.11
N LEU A 392 -59.45 -11.43 -44.27
CA LEU A 392 -60.04 -11.72 -45.56
C LEU A 392 -60.61 -13.15 -45.65
N TYR A 393 -59.92 -14.13 -45.04
CA TYR A 393 -60.41 -15.52 -44.98
C TYR A 393 -61.68 -15.66 -44.13
N LEU A 394 -61.77 -14.94 -43.05
CA LEU A 394 -62.98 -14.90 -42.21
C LEU A 394 -64.14 -14.20 -42.87
N GLU A 395 -63.90 -13.13 -43.65
CA GLU A 395 -64.96 -12.44 -44.45
C GLU A 395 -65.53 -13.35 -45.53
N ASP A 396 -64.65 -14.09 -46.28
CA ASP A 396 -65.09 -15.05 -47.33
C ASP A 396 -65.87 -16.21 -46.70
N ARG A 397 -65.51 -16.68 -45.53
CA ARG A 397 -66.25 -17.73 -44.84
C ARG A 397 -67.59 -17.25 -44.26
N CYS A 398 -67.63 -16.02 -43.73
CA CYS A 398 -68.89 -15.41 -43.32
C CYS A 398 -69.88 -15.25 -44.47
N ALA A 399 -69.41 -14.76 -45.60
CA ALA A 399 -70.29 -14.62 -46.79
C ALA A 399 -70.83 -15.96 -47.28
N LYS A 400 -70.06 -17.05 -47.21
CA LYS A 400 -70.47 -18.41 -47.61
C LYS A 400 -71.44 -19.07 -46.62
N LEU A 401 -71.38 -18.72 -45.32
CA LEU A 401 -72.28 -19.30 -44.30
C LEU A 401 -73.59 -18.56 -44.09
N SER A 402 -73.62 -17.25 -44.28
CA SER A 402 -74.72 -16.40 -43.99
C SER A 402 -75.59 -16.09 -45.22
N GLY A 403 -75.14 -16.35 -46.46
CA GLY A 403 -75.89 -15.99 -47.63
C GLY A 403 -76.09 -14.49 -47.84
N VAL A 404 -75.40 -13.65 -47.05
CA VAL A 404 -75.42 -12.19 -47.15
C VAL A 404 -74.09 -11.71 -47.74
N PRO A 405 -74.13 -10.83 -48.74
CA PRO A 405 -72.94 -10.44 -49.50
C PRO A 405 -71.93 -9.58 -48.74
N THR A 406 -72.20 -9.13 -47.49
CA THR A 406 -71.24 -8.38 -46.67
C THR A 406 -71.54 -8.65 -45.19
N CYS A 407 -70.47 -8.99 -44.43
CA CYS A 407 -70.52 -8.96 -42.95
C CYS A 407 -70.42 -7.51 -42.45
N PRO A 408 -71.14 -7.11 -41.43
CA PRO A 408 -70.96 -5.76 -40.84
C PRO A 408 -69.64 -5.63 -40.16
N THR A 409 -68.81 -4.68 -40.62
CA THR A 409 -67.61 -4.24 -39.92
C THR A 409 -68.00 -3.53 -38.62
N ARG A 410 -67.49 -3.97 -37.53
CA ARG A 410 -67.47 -3.22 -36.26
C ARG A 410 -66.14 -2.47 -36.12
#